data_9a90069aa6eb2c177e6bac12a0b3c962
#
_entry.id   9a90069aa6eb2c177e6bac12a0b3c962
#
_cell.length_a   1.000
_cell.length_b   1.000
_cell.length_c   1.000
_cell.angle_alpha   90.00
_cell.angle_beta   90.00
_cell.angle_gamma   90.00
#
_symmetry.space_group_name_H-M   'P 1'
#
loop_
_entity.id
_entity.type
_entity.pdbx_description
1 polymer ?
#
loop_
_entity_poly.entity_id
_entity_poly.type
_entity_poly.pdbx_seq_one_letter_code
_entity_poly.pdbx_strand_id
1 'polypeptide(L)'
;MTSPIVIGIETSCDETGIGIVSGTTLLAHQVASSMDEHVAFGGVIPEIAARAHVTEFLPVLKAALAEANITLDDVDAIAVTAGPGLAGALMVGVAGAKALAVATGKPLYGINHLIAHIGVGFLDDVGADLHNVNQL
;
A
#
# COMPACT_ATOMS: atom_id res chain seq x y z
N MET A 1 25.57 5.52 -5.95
CA MET A 1 24.21 6.09 -6.17
C MET A 1 23.20 5.29 -5.37
N THR A 2 22.40 5.97 -4.60
CA THR A 2 21.33 5.33 -3.86
C THR A 2 20.13 5.08 -4.79
N SER A 3 19.50 3.93 -4.64
CA SER A 3 18.27 3.63 -5.38
C SER A 3 17.12 4.55 -4.90
N PRO A 4 16.18 4.91 -5.78
CA PRO A 4 15.04 5.73 -5.39
C PRO A 4 14.16 4.99 -4.36
N ILE A 5 13.61 5.76 -3.43
CA ILE A 5 12.70 5.27 -2.40
C ILE A 5 11.27 5.56 -2.83
N VAL A 6 10.45 4.52 -2.89
CA VAL A 6 9.05 4.60 -3.31
C VAL A 6 8.14 4.09 -2.20
N ILE A 7 7.11 4.88 -1.87
CA ILE A 7 6.00 4.41 -1.04
C ILE A 7 4.91 3.85 -1.96
N GLY A 8 4.48 2.62 -1.69
CA GLY A 8 3.35 2.00 -2.36
C GLY A 8 2.14 1.92 -1.45
N ILE A 9 0.98 2.33 -1.94
CA ILE A 9 -0.28 2.36 -1.19
C ILE A 9 -1.29 1.45 -1.86
N GLU A 10 -1.85 0.52 -1.09
CA GLU A 10 -2.81 -0.48 -1.57
C GLU A 10 -4.05 -0.49 -0.70
N THR A 11 -5.20 -0.10 -1.26
CA THR A 11 -6.50 -0.10 -0.58
C THR A 11 -7.60 -0.68 -1.44
N SER A 12 -7.26 -1.62 -2.34
CA SER A 12 -8.21 -2.11 -3.35
C SER A 12 -9.36 -2.95 -2.80
N CYS A 13 -9.23 -3.52 -1.61
CA CYS A 13 -10.27 -4.36 -1.01
C CYS A 13 -10.40 -4.09 0.50
N ASP A 14 -10.13 -5.07 1.35
CA ASP A 14 -10.34 -5.01 2.80
C ASP A 14 -9.09 -4.70 3.61
N GLU A 15 -7.94 -4.65 2.96
CA GLU A 15 -6.67 -4.35 3.62
C GLU A 15 -6.16 -2.98 3.23
N THR A 16 -5.63 -2.25 4.23
CA THR A 16 -4.87 -1.02 4.03
C THR A 16 -3.40 -1.39 4.11
N GLY A 17 -2.73 -1.43 2.98
CA GLY A 17 -1.32 -1.81 2.89
C GLY A 17 -0.45 -0.64 2.46
N ILE A 18 0.70 -0.47 3.12
CA ILE A 18 1.73 0.46 2.70
C ILE A 18 3.07 -0.25 2.73
N GLY A 19 3.72 -0.27 1.57
CA GLY A 19 5.06 -0.80 1.40
C GLY A 19 6.03 0.31 1.05
N ILE A 20 7.28 0.16 1.46
CA ILE A 20 8.35 1.10 1.11
C ILE A 20 9.49 0.29 0.53
N VAL A 21 9.93 0.66 -0.67
CA VAL A 21 11.03 -0.01 -1.36
C VAL A 21 12.12 0.97 -1.73
N SER A 22 13.36 0.48 -1.79
CA SER A 22 14.49 1.19 -2.35
C SER A 22 15.09 0.32 -3.46
N GLY A 23 14.83 0.69 -4.72
CA GLY A 23 15.14 -0.18 -5.83
C GLY A 23 14.32 -1.47 -5.75
N THR A 24 14.98 -2.62 -5.60
CA THR A 24 14.34 -3.93 -5.41
C THR A 24 14.33 -4.40 -3.96
N THR A 25 14.82 -3.58 -3.03
CA THR A 25 14.88 -3.92 -1.60
C THR A 25 13.63 -3.43 -0.88
N LEU A 26 12.94 -4.33 -0.19
CA LEU A 26 11.79 -3.99 0.65
C LEU A 26 12.27 -3.44 1.98
N LEU A 27 11.97 -2.17 2.27
CA LEU A 27 12.34 -1.51 3.52
C LEU A 27 11.25 -1.64 4.59
N ALA A 28 9.99 -1.66 4.20
CA ALA A 28 8.87 -1.75 5.12
C ALA A 28 7.64 -2.33 4.43
N HIS A 29 6.83 -3.05 5.19
CA HIS A 29 5.53 -3.54 4.76
C HIS A 29 4.60 -3.60 5.98
N GLN A 30 3.57 -2.74 5.98
CA GLN A 30 2.59 -2.67 7.05
C GLN A 30 1.19 -2.83 6.48
N VAL A 31 0.37 -3.63 7.13
CA VAL A 31 -0.99 -3.93 6.68
C VAL A 31 -1.93 -3.88 7.87
N ALA A 32 -3.09 -3.25 7.68
CA ALA A 32 -4.23 -3.34 8.58
C ALA A 32 -5.41 -3.93 7.82
N SER A 33 -6.13 -4.87 8.44
CA SER A 33 -7.25 -5.56 7.81
C SER A 33 -8.55 -5.24 8.51
N SER A 34 -9.64 -5.09 7.74
CA SER A 34 -11.01 -4.99 8.25
C SER A 34 -11.76 -6.33 8.19
N MET A 35 -11.02 -7.44 8.03
CA MET A 35 -11.61 -8.78 7.85
C MET A 35 -12.60 -9.15 8.95
N ASP A 36 -12.28 -8.88 10.22
CA ASP A 36 -13.14 -9.22 11.35
C ASP A 36 -14.50 -8.49 11.29
N GLU A 37 -14.51 -7.24 10.83
CA GLU A 37 -15.73 -6.47 10.65
C GLU A 37 -16.59 -7.05 9.53
N HIS A 38 -15.96 -7.46 8.42
CA HIS A 38 -16.67 -8.06 7.29
C HIS A 38 -17.25 -9.42 7.64
N VAL A 39 -16.53 -10.24 8.41
CA VAL A 39 -16.99 -11.56 8.83
C VAL A 39 -18.27 -11.47 9.63
N ALA A 40 -18.43 -10.46 10.49
CA ALA A 40 -19.66 -10.24 11.26
C ALA A 40 -20.90 -10.03 10.37
N PHE A 41 -20.72 -9.61 9.11
CA PHE A 41 -21.80 -9.37 8.14
C PHE A 41 -21.85 -10.42 7.02
N GLY A 42 -21.03 -11.47 7.09
CA GLY A 42 -21.04 -12.56 6.13
C GLY A 42 -20.32 -12.32 4.82
N GLY A 43 -19.47 -11.27 4.75
CA GLY A 43 -18.67 -10.98 3.56
C GLY A 43 -18.19 -9.53 3.51
N VAL A 44 -17.46 -9.16 2.46
CA VAL A 44 -16.93 -7.82 2.31
C VAL A 44 -18.04 -6.79 2.12
N ILE A 45 -18.07 -5.79 2.99
CA ILE A 45 -19.01 -4.67 2.93
C ILE A 45 -18.24 -3.44 2.43
N PRO A 46 -18.53 -2.91 1.22
CA PRO A 46 -17.74 -1.82 0.63
C PRO A 46 -17.65 -0.57 1.51
N GLU A 47 -18.73 -0.19 2.18
CA GLU A 47 -18.74 0.99 3.06
C GLU A 47 -17.84 0.78 4.28
N ILE A 48 -17.85 -0.41 4.88
CA ILE A 48 -16.97 -0.75 6.01
C ILE A 48 -15.51 -0.72 5.55
N ALA A 49 -15.20 -1.28 4.39
CA ALA A 49 -13.87 -1.26 3.83
C ALA A 49 -13.35 0.18 3.63
N ALA A 50 -14.17 1.04 3.02
CA ALA A 50 -13.80 2.44 2.79
C ALA A 50 -13.52 3.18 4.10
N ARG A 51 -14.38 3.01 5.12
CA ARG A 51 -14.18 3.62 6.44
C ARG A 51 -12.93 3.11 7.14
N ALA A 52 -12.68 1.81 7.06
CA ALA A 52 -11.50 1.20 7.66
C ALA A 52 -10.22 1.78 7.04
N HIS A 53 -10.17 1.95 5.71
CA HIS A 53 -9.03 2.57 5.04
C HIS A 53 -8.77 3.99 5.52
N VAL A 54 -9.82 4.80 5.69
CA VAL A 54 -9.68 6.16 6.22
C VAL A 54 -9.08 6.15 7.62
N THR A 55 -9.57 5.27 8.50
CA THR A 55 -9.12 5.16 9.88
C THR A 55 -7.68 4.64 9.97
N GLU A 56 -7.32 3.67 9.14
CA GLU A 56 -6.05 2.96 9.23
C GLU A 56 -4.91 3.62 8.43
N PHE A 57 -5.23 4.52 7.51
CA PHE A 57 -4.24 5.09 6.58
C PHE A 57 -3.05 5.73 7.31
N LEU A 58 -3.30 6.67 8.23
CA LEU A 58 -2.21 7.35 8.95
C LEU A 58 -1.44 6.43 9.88
N PRO A 59 -2.10 5.58 10.70
CA PRO A 59 -1.38 4.62 11.53
C PRO A 59 -0.48 3.68 10.72
N VAL A 60 -0.97 3.16 9.60
CA VAL A 60 -0.19 2.26 8.73
C VAL A 60 0.97 3.00 8.09
N LEU A 61 0.76 4.24 7.62
CA LEU A 61 1.82 5.08 7.05
C LEU A 61 2.91 5.36 8.08
N LYS A 62 2.55 5.75 9.29
CA LYS A 62 3.50 6.01 10.38
C LYS A 62 4.30 4.76 10.72
N ALA A 63 3.64 3.61 10.82
CA ALA A 63 4.30 2.34 11.10
C ALA A 63 5.28 1.95 10.01
N ALA A 64 4.92 2.14 8.73
CA ALA A 64 5.79 1.85 7.60
C ALA A 64 7.03 2.74 7.59
N LEU A 65 6.87 4.05 7.80
CA LEU A 65 7.99 4.99 7.88
C LEU A 65 8.93 4.65 9.04
N ALA A 66 8.38 4.27 10.20
CA ALA A 66 9.16 3.86 11.36
C ALA A 66 9.93 2.57 11.08
N GLU A 67 9.29 1.57 10.46
CA GLU A 67 9.94 0.31 10.10
C GLU A 67 11.10 0.53 9.13
N ALA A 68 10.90 1.38 8.12
CA ALA A 68 11.93 1.72 7.14
C ALA A 68 12.98 2.68 7.71
N ASN A 69 12.75 3.26 8.87
CA ASN A 69 13.62 4.24 9.51
C ASN A 69 13.88 5.45 8.60
N ILE A 70 12.83 5.96 7.96
CA ILE A 70 12.87 7.13 7.07
C ILE A 70 11.78 8.12 7.43
N THR A 71 11.89 9.31 6.85
CA THR A 71 10.82 10.32 6.87
C THR A 71 10.25 10.51 5.47
N LEU A 72 9.16 11.27 5.34
CA LEU A 72 8.58 11.60 4.03
C LEU A 72 9.56 12.37 3.13
N ASP A 73 10.49 13.12 3.72
CA ASP A 73 11.51 13.85 2.95
C ASP A 73 12.45 12.90 2.20
N ASP A 74 12.64 11.68 2.69
CA ASP A 74 13.51 10.68 2.06
C ASP A 74 12.87 9.99 0.86
N VAL A 75 11.55 10.15 0.68
CA VAL A 75 10.79 9.48 -0.38
C VAL A 75 10.96 10.20 -1.70
N ASP A 76 11.19 9.45 -2.78
CA ASP A 76 11.37 9.98 -4.13
C ASP A 76 10.10 9.94 -4.98
N ALA A 77 9.23 8.98 -4.71
CA ALA A 77 7.99 8.82 -5.47
C ALA A 77 6.92 8.09 -4.65
N ILE A 78 5.66 8.28 -5.04
CA ILE A 78 4.51 7.65 -4.43
C ILE A 78 3.78 6.85 -5.51
N ALA A 79 3.49 5.59 -5.23
CA ALA A 79 2.69 4.73 -6.08
C ALA A 79 1.41 4.33 -5.34
N VAL A 80 0.30 4.22 -6.06
CA VAL A 80 -0.98 3.83 -5.47
C VAL A 80 -1.73 2.91 -6.41
N THR A 81 -2.37 1.88 -5.87
CA THR A 81 -3.25 1.01 -6.65
C THR A 81 -4.45 1.82 -7.13
N ALA A 82 -4.60 1.89 -8.46
CA ALA A 82 -5.69 2.63 -9.11
C ALA A 82 -6.80 1.71 -9.61
N GLY A 83 -6.63 0.40 -9.55
CA GLY A 83 -7.60 -0.63 -9.94
C GLY A 83 -6.92 -1.91 -10.41
N PRO A 84 -7.67 -3.01 -10.58
CA PRO A 84 -9.06 -3.19 -10.17
C PRO A 84 -9.23 -3.31 -8.66
N GLY A 85 -10.45 -3.04 -8.17
CA GLY A 85 -10.79 -3.15 -6.75
C GLY A 85 -12.12 -2.45 -6.45
N LEU A 86 -12.48 -2.40 -5.17
CA LEU A 86 -13.67 -1.70 -4.70
C LEU A 86 -13.51 -0.20 -4.91
N ALA A 87 -14.43 0.44 -5.63
CA ALA A 87 -14.31 1.85 -6.02
C ALA A 87 -14.12 2.79 -4.82
N GLY A 88 -14.93 2.65 -3.77
CA GLY A 88 -14.82 3.47 -2.57
C GLY A 88 -13.48 3.28 -1.83
N ALA A 89 -13.02 2.05 -1.73
CA ALA A 89 -11.75 1.70 -1.11
C ALA A 89 -10.58 2.27 -1.93
N LEU A 90 -10.59 2.09 -3.24
CA LEU A 90 -9.58 2.66 -4.14
C LEU A 90 -9.48 4.18 -4.00
N MET A 91 -10.63 4.87 -3.90
CA MET A 91 -10.69 6.33 -3.75
C MET A 91 -9.96 6.81 -2.50
N VAL A 92 -10.05 6.09 -1.39
CA VAL A 92 -9.35 6.45 -0.15
C VAL A 92 -7.83 6.43 -0.36
N GLY A 93 -7.31 5.35 -0.95
CA GLY A 93 -5.88 5.23 -1.25
C GLY A 93 -5.40 6.32 -2.21
N VAL A 94 -6.14 6.54 -3.29
CA VAL A 94 -5.80 7.55 -4.30
C VAL A 94 -5.84 8.95 -3.69
N ALA A 95 -6.85 9.27 -2.88
CA ALA A 95 -6.95 10.58 -2.22
C ALA A 95 -5.78 10.79 -1.24
N GLY A 96 -5.45 9.80 -0.43
CA GLY A 96 -4.31 9.85 0.48
C GLY A 96 -2.97 10.01 -0.26
N ALA A 97 -2.79 9.26 -1.34
CA ALA A 97 -1.60 9.35 -2.18
C ALA A 97 -1.45 10.72 -2.83
N LYS A 98 -2.55 11.29 -3.34
CA LYS A 98 -2.56 12.65 -3.90
C LYS A 98 -2.20 13.69 -2.85
N ALA A 99 -2.75 13.57 -1.64
CA ALA A 99 -2.43 14.48 -0.54
C ALA A 99 -0.93 14.42 -0.20
N LEU A 100 -0.36 13.21 -0.12
CA LEU A 100 1.07 13.03 0.12
C LEU A 100 1.92 13.63 -1.01
N ALA A 101 1.52 13.41 -2.26
CA ALA A 101 2.24 13.93 -3.42
C ALA A 101 2.26 15.46 -3.41
N VAL A 102 1.12 16.10 -3.11
CA VAL A 102 1.02 17.56 -3.01
C VAL A 102 1.86 18.08 -1.84
N ALA A 103 1.75 17.44 -0.66
CA ALA A 103 2.47 17.89 0.53
C ALA A 103 3.98 17.75 0.40
N THR A 104 4.47 16.72 -0.29
CA THR A 104 5.89 16.43 -0.45
C THR A 104 6.51 16.97 -1.73
N GLY A 105 5.68 17.35 -2.71
CA GLY A 105 6.16 17.74 -4.04
C GLY A 105 6.72 16.56 -4.84
N LYS A 106 6.38 15.32 -4.48
CA LYS A 106 6.89 14.12 -5.15
C LYS A 106 5.93 13.60 -6.21
N PRO A 107 6.44 12.93 -7.27
CA PRO A 107 5.60 12.37 -8.33
C PRO A 107 4.71 11.23 -7.80
N LEU A 108 3.53 11.11 -8.41
CA LEU A 108 2.53 10.09 -8.08
C LEU A 108 2.28 9.20 -9.30
N TYR A 109 2.28 7.88 -9.09
CA TYR A 109 2.03 6.90 -10.13
C TYR A 109 0.85 6.00 -9.75
N GLY A 110 -0.12 5.86 -10.66
CA GLY A 110 -1.19 4.88 -10.54
C GLY A 110 -0.73 3.51 -11.03
N ILE A 111 -0.93 2.47 -10.23
CA ILE A 111 -0.47 1.12 -10.52
C ILE A 111 -1.67 0.17 -10.60
N ASN A 112 -1.64 -0.74 -11.58
CA ASN A 112 -2.62 -1.81 -11.68
C ASN A 112 -2.37 -2.85 -10.58
N HIS A 113 -3.43 -3.25 -9.87
CA HIS A 113 -3.35 -4.21 -8.75
C HIS A 113 -2.71 -5.55 -9.18
N LEU A 114 -3.09 -6.07 -10.34
CA LEU A 114 -2.58 -7.35 -10.84
C LEU A 114 -1.10 -7.26 -11.25
N ILE A 115 -0.70 -6.14 -11.84
CA ILE A 115 0.70 -5.89 -12.20
C ILE A 115 1.55 -5.77 -10.94
N ALA A 116 1.02 -5.16 -9.87
CA ALA A 116 1.72 -5.08 -8.60
C ALA A 116 2.01 -6.47 -8.01
N HIS A 117 1.07 -7.40 -8.10
CA HIS A 117 1.30 -8.79 -7.67
C HIS A 117 2.43 -9.47 -8.45
N ILE A 118 2.51 -9.25 -9.75
CA ILE A 118 3.61 -9.75 -10.58
C ILE A 118 4.93 -9.11 -10.14
N GLY A 119 4.92 -7.80 -9.87
CA GLY A 119 6.10 -7.04 -9.48
C GLY A 119 6.74 -7.50 -8.17
N VAL A 120 5.97 -8.05 -7.25
CA VAL A 120 6.48 -8.57 -5.97
C VAL A 120 7.55 -9.65 -6.18
N GLY A 121 7.45 -10.45 -7.25
CA GLY A 121 8.44 -11.48 -7.56
C GLY A 121 9.84 -10.95 -7.87
N PHE A 122 10.00 -9.66 -8.12
CA PHE A 122 11.28 -9.01 -8.41
C PHE A 122 11.93 -8.36 -7.19
N LEU A 123 11.28 -8.39 -6.03
CA LEU A 123 11.85 -7.81 -4.81
C LEU A 123 12.92 -8.74 -4.22
N ASP A 124 14.04 -8.14 -3.82
CA ASP A 124 15.08 -8.83 -3.09
C ASP A 124 14.62 -9.06 -1.64
N ASP A 125 15.14 -10.08 -0.97
CA ASP A 125 14.97 -10.35 0.46
C ASP A 125 13.53 -10.62 0.92
N VAL A 126 12.57 -10.57 0.03
CA VAL A 126 11.20 -10.95 0.36
C VAL A 126 11.02 -12.48 0.27
N GLY A 127 12.08 -13.17 -0.02
CA GLY A 127 12.33 -14.57 0.16
C GLY A 127 11.23 -15.54 -0.22
N ALA A 128 11.37 -16.74 0.31
CA ALA A 128 10.47 -17.86 0.06
C ALA A 128 9.01 -17.63 0.50
N ASP A 129 8.78 -16.69 1.44
CA ASP A 129 7.45 -16.50 2.01
C ASP A 129 6.46 -15.84 1.06
N LEU A 130 6.92 -14.92 0.20
CA LEU A 130 6.05 -14.28 -0.78
C LEU A 130 5.86 -15.09 -2.06
N HIS A 131 6.80 -15.99 -2.37
CA HIS A 131 6.60 -16.93 -3.46
C HIS A 131 5.40 -17.85 -3.21
N ASN A 132 5.12 -18.19 -1.96
CA ASN A 132 3.98 -19.02 -1.61
C ASN A 132 2.64 -18.26 -1.71
N VAL A 133 2.65 -16.95 -1.51
CA VAL A 133 1.44 -16.12 -1.62
C VAL A 133 1.08 -15.84 -3.07
N ASN A 134 2.07 -15.75 -3.96
CA ASN A 134 1.86 -15.47 -5.39
C ASN A 134 1.42 -16.69 -6.22
N GLN A 135 1.43 -17.89 -5.64
CA GLN A 135 0.96 -19.09 -6.33
C GLN A 135 -0.53 -19.39 -6.04
N LEU A 136 -1.18 -18.52 -5.31
CA LEU A 136 -2.61 -18.55 -5.09
C LEU A 136 -3.31 -17.68 -6.12
#